data_3794283c0ec98c82a5e473793cc7417b
#
_entry.id   3794283c0ec98c82a5e473793cc7417b
#
_cell.length_a   1.000
_cell.length_b   1.000
_cell.length_c   1.000
_cell.angle_alpha   90.00
_cell.angle_beta   90.00
_cell.angle_gamma   90.00
#
_symmetry.space_group_name_H-M   'P 1'
#
loop_
_entity.id
_entity.type
_entity.pdbx_description
1 polymer ?
#
loop_
_entity_poly.entity_id
_entity_poly.type
_entity_poly.pdbx_seq_one_letter_code
_entity_poly.pdbx_strand_id
1 'polypeptide(L)'
;LEGIDQIIRHIPLAILENETVISAYLIAIKLLTTPEEDGHYYELKQLLAEKSSVIDIREVEILYTHLRYYCIRQKINNGDTRFFDELFEIFQIQLSKKLLLKDGQLAPQSYKNIITVGLRVKAFDWVEQFIREYTDKLPEDEQQNALNYNLSNVYFYQKKYSKVIELLQEVEY
;
A
#
# COMPACT_ATOMS: atom_id res chain seq x y z
N LEU A 1 -7.93 2.25 -26.10
CA LEU A 1 -6.48 2.38 -25.91
C LEU A 1 -5.80 3.14 -27.06
N GLU A 2 -6.21 2.95 -28.32
CA GLU A 2 -5.66 3.69 -29.49
C GLU A 2 -5.66 5.22 -29.31
N GLY A 3 -6.65 5.79 -28.61
CA GLY A 3 -6.74 7.24 -28.38
C GLY A 3 -5.67 7.77 -27.42
N ILE A 4 -5.24 6.99 -26.40
CA ILE A 4 -4.21 7.39 -25.44
C ILE A 4 -2.84 7.38 -26.11
N ASP A 5 -2.52 6.35 -26.89
CA ASP A 5 -1.27 6.26 -27.64
C ASP A 5 -1.13 7.39 -28.65
N GLN A 6 -2.24 7.82 -29.28
CA GLN A 6 -2.24 8.96 -30.17
C GLN A 6 -1.97 10.27 -29.43
N ILE A 7 -2.54 10.48 -28.25
CA ILE A 7 -2.29 11.67 -27.42
C ILE A 7 -0.83 11.71 -26.97
N ILE A 8 -0.30 10.59 -26.47
CA ILE A 8 1.08 10.49 -26.01
C ILE A 8 2.09 10.84 -27.12
N ARG A 9 1.83 10.37 -28.36
CA ARG A 9 2.71 10.69 -29.52
C ARG A 9 2.74 12.17 -29.91
N HIS A 10 1.75 12.95 -29.48
CA HIS A 10 1.67 14.38 -29.77
C HIS A 10 2.23 15.27 -28.65
N ILE A 11 2.60 14.70 -27.50
CA ILE A 11 3.25 15.46 -26.44
C ILE A 11 4.73 15.62 -26.80
N PRO A 12 5.27 16.87 -26.92
CA PRO A 12 6.68 17.08 -27.19
C PRO A 12 7.57 16.40 -26.16
N LEU A 13 8.61 15.68 -26.61
CA LEU A 13 9.57 14.98 -25.73
C LEU A 13 10.14 15.91 -24.65
N ALA A 14 10.40 17.18 -24.97
CA ALA A 14 10.87 18.16 -24.01
C ALA A 14 9.91 18.41 -22.84
N ILE A 15 8.60 18.27 -23.04
CA ILE A 15 7.60 18.37 -21.97
C ILE A 15 7.61 17.09 -21.14
N LEU A 16 7.72 15.93 -21.78
CA LEU A 16 7.78 14.63 -21.10
C LEU A 16 9.02 14.50 -20.18
N GLU A 17 10.15 15.04 -20.62
CA GLU A 17 11.40 14.98 -19.88
C GLU A 17 11.47 15.98 -18.72
N ASN A 18 10.80 17.14 -18.83
CA ASN A 18 10.86 18.21 -17.85
C ASN A 18 9.72 18.20 -16.83
N GLU A 19 8.59 17.54 -17.13
CA GLU A 19 7.40 17.50 -16.28
C GLU A 19 7.27 16.16 -15.57
N THR A 20 7.84 16.08 -14.37
CA THR A 20 7.87 14.83 -13.56
C THR A 20 6.50 14.20 -13.37
N VAL A 21 5.44 15.00 -13.18
CA VAL A 21 4.08 14.50 -12.99
C VAL A 21 3.56 13.84 -14.27
N ILE A 22 3.80 14.43 -15.42
CA ILE A 22 3.39 13.87 -16.73
C ILE A 22 4.10 12.55 -16.97
N SER A 23 5.41 12.50 -16.73
CA SER A 23 6.20 11.26 -16.84
C SER A 23 5.66 10.17 -15.93
N ALA A 24 5.34 10.50 -14.67
CA ALA A 24 4.77 9.54 -13.72
C ALA A 24 3.42 8.97 -14.19
N TYR A 25 2.52 9.80 -14.72
CA TYR A 25 1.24 9.32 -15.25
C TYR A 25 1.38 8.50 -16.52
N LEU A 26 2.35 8.82 -17.39
CA LEU A 26 2.62 8.01 -18.58
C LEU A 26 3.10 6.60 -18.20
N ILE A 27 3.98 6.50 -17.19
CA ILE A 27 4.41 5.20 -16.67
C ILE A 27 3.22 4.48 -16.02
N ALA A 28 2.38 5.19 -15.25
CA ALA A 28 1.17 4.60 -14.64
C ALA A 28 0.18 4.09 -15.69
N ILE A 29 0.02 4.77 -16.82
CA ILE A 29 -0.80 4.29 -17.94
C ILE A 29 -0.21 3.00 -18.52
N LYS A 30 1.10 2.95 -18.78
CA LYS A 30 1.77 1.74 -19.25
C LYS A 30 1.60 0.59 -18.26
N LEU A 31 1.78 0.85 -16.97
CA LEU A 31 1.55 -0.12 -15.90
C LEU A 31 0.16 -0.75 -15.95
N LEU A 32 -0.86 0.00 -16.35
CA LEU A 32 -2.24 -0.47 -16.45
C LEU A 32 -2.56 -1.13 -17.80
N THR A 33 -1.86 -0.77 -18.87
CA THR A 33 -2.12 -1.24 -20.24
C THR A 33 -1.28 -2.42 -20.67
N THR A 34 -0.07 -2.57 -20.07
CA THR A 34 0.86 -3.69 -20.30
C THR A 34 1.26 -4.33 -18.95
N PRO A 35 0.30 -4.91 -18.21
CA PRO A 35 0.53 -5.38 -16.84
C PRO A 35 1.46 -6.61 -16.73
N GLU A 36 1.79 -7.24 -17.85
CA GLU A 36 2.80 -8.30 -17.96
C GLU A 36 4.23 -7.78 -17.82
N GLU A 37 4.48 -6.49 -18.09
CA GLU A 37 5.78 -5.86 -18.03
C GLU A 37 6.05 -5.25 -16.64
N ASP A 38 6.68 -6.01 -15.74
CA ASP A 38 7.03 -5.54 -14.39
C ASP A 38 7.95 -4.29 -14.39
N GLY A 39 8.64 -4.03 -15.49
CA GLY A 39 9.55 -2.89 -15.65
C GLY A 39 8.87 -1.56 -15.33
N HIS A 40 7.63 -1.36 -15.77
CA HIS A 40 6.89 -0.12 -15.51
C HIS A 40 6.53 0.08 -14.03
N TYR A 41 6.34 -1.03 -13.28
CA TYR A 41 6.15 -0.95 -11.83
C TYR A 41 7.39 -0.41 -11.13
N TYR A 42 8.56 -0.96 -11.44
CA TYR A 42 9.81 -0.52 -10.82
C TYR A 42 10.22 0.88 -11.27
N GLU A 43 9.97 1.23 -12.52
CA GLU A 43 10.20 2.58 -13.05
C GLU A 43 9.38 3.63 -12.30
N LEU A 44 8.06 3.40 -12.10
CA LEU A 44 7.20 4.31 -11.34
C LEU A 44 7.61 4.38 -9.87
N LYS A 45 7.91 3.23 -9.25
CA LYS A 45 8.36 3.16 -7.86
C LYS A 45 9.65 3.97 -7.64
N GLN A 46 10.62 3.83 -8.55
CA GLN A 46 11.87 4.57 -8.51
C GLN A 46 11.65 6.07 -8.70
N LEU A 47 10.86 6.47 -9.70
CA LEU A 47 10.55 7.88 -9.93
C LEU A 47 9.92 8.52 -8.70
N LEU A 48 8.97 7.86 -8.03
CA LEU A 48 8.35 8.34 -6.81
C LEU A 48 9.33 8.41 -5.62
N ALA A 49 10.25 7.45 -5.52
CA ALA A 49 11.29 7.48 -4.48
C ALA A 49 12.20 8.70 -4.63
N GLU A 50 12.60 9.01 -5.86
CA GLU A 50 13.54 10.09 -6.16
C GLU A 50 12.89 11.48 -6.22
N LYS A 51 11.68 11.57 -6.76
CA LYS A 51 11.08 12.85 -7.17
C LYS A 51 9.74 13.18 -6.50
N SER A 52 9.25 12.38 -5.54
CA SER A 52 7.97 12.68 -4.88
C SER A 52 7.93 14.03 -4.15
N SER A 53 9.07 14.61 -3.82
CA SER A 53 9.15 15.92 -3.15
C SER A 53 8.76 17.11 -4.05
N VAL A 54 8.83 16.96 -5.38
CA VAL A 54 8.46 18.00 -6.36
C VAL A 54 7.10 17.76 -7.00
N ILE A 55 6.38 16.72 -6.57
CA ILE A 55 5.03 16.36 -7.01
C ILE A 55 4.04 16.75 -5.91
N ASP A 56 2.85 17.27 -6.28
CA ASP A 56 1.78 17.53 -5.31
C ASP A 56 1.45 16.25 -4.52
N ILE A 57 1.26 16.40 -3.22
CA ILE A 57 1.06 15.25 -2.32
C ILE A 57 -0.15 14.38 -2.70
N ARG A 58 -1.20 14.97 -3.26
CA ARG A 58 -2.40 14.25 -3.73
C ARG A 58 -2.08 13.40 -4.96
N GLU A 59 -1.24 13.91 -5.86
CA GLU A 59 -0.76 13.14 -7.02
C GLU A 59 0.13 11.98 -6.57
N VAL A 60 1.00 12.21 -5.58
CA VAL A 60 1.83 11.15 -4.98
C VAL A 60 0.94 10.06 -4.38
N GLU A 61 -0.13 10.41 -3.65
CA GLU A 61 -1.09 9.44 -3.10
C GLU A 61 -1.74 8.59 -4.19
N ILE A 62 -2.18 9.23 -5.28
CA ILE A 62 -2.80 8.55 -6.43
C ILE A 62 -1.82 7.58 -7.09
N LEU A 63 -0.59 8.03 -7.34
CA LEU A 63 0.43 7.20 -8.00
C LEU A 63 0.84 5.98 -7.16
N TYR A 64 0.99 6.14 -5.83
CA TYR A 64 1.17 4.98 -4.93
C TYR A 64 -0.05 4.05 -4.90
N THR A 65 -1.25 4.59 -5.09
CA THR A 65 -2.47 3.76 -5.20
C THR A 65 -2.44 2.90 -6.48
N HIS A 66 -1.92 3.42 -7.59
CA HIS A 66 -1.71 2.61 -8.81
C HIS A 66 -0.69 1.49 -8.59
N LEU A 67 0.43 1.75 -7.89
CA LEU A 67 1.40 0.71 -7.52
C LEU A 67 0.77 -0.39 -6.66
N ARG A 68 -0.02 -0.03 -5.62
CA ARG A 68 -0.75 -1.01 -4.80
C ARG A 68 -1.74 -1.83 -5.61
N TYR A 69 -2.50 -1.15 -6.48
CA TYR A 69 -3.47 -1.82 -7.35
C TYR A 69 -2.79 -2.85 -8.25
N TYR A 70 -1.64 -2.49 -8.82
CA TYR A 70 -0.83 -3.41 -9.62
C TYR A 70 -0.40 -4.63 -8.81
N CYS A 71 0.21 -4.44 -7.64
CA CYS A 71 0.62 -5.55 -6.77
C CYS A 71 -0.56 -6.50 -6.49
N ILE A 72 -1.72 -5.96 -6.12
CA ILE A 72 -2.88 -6.77 -5.73
C ILE A 72 -3.53 -7.43 -6.95
N ARG A 73 -3.94 -6.62 -7.94
CA ARG A 73 -4.81 -7.09 -9.03
C ARG A 73 -4.05 -7.83 -10.11
N GLN A 74 -2.87 -7.34 -10.47
CA GLN A 74 -2.13 -7.90 -11.60
C GLN A 74 -1.17 -9.02 -11.19
N LYS A 75 -0.71 -9.02 -9.95
CA LYS A 75 0.29 -9.98 -9.47
C LYS A 75 -0.25 -10.95 -8.42
N ILE A 76 -0.60 -10.50 -7.24
CA ILE A 76 -0.99 -11.37 -6.12
C ILE A 76 -2.25 -12.17 -6.45
N ASN A 77 -3.28 -11.56 -7.02
CA ASN A 77 -4.51 -12.26 -7.42
C ASN A 77 -4.30 -13.25 -8.56
N ASN A 78 -3.22 -13.11 -9.33
CA ASN A 78 -2.81 -14.04 -10.38
C ASN A 78 -1.74 -15.06 -9.90
N GLY A 79 -1.48 -15.12 -8.60
CA GLY A 79 -0.62 -16.14 -7.97
C GLY A 79 0.85 -15.73 -7.81
N ASP A 80 1.26 -14.53 -8.22
CA ASP A 80 2.63 -14.07 -7.99
C ASP A 80 2.79 -13.53 -6.57
N THR A 81 3.16 -14.42 -5.66
CA THR A 81 3.29 -14.12 -4.23
C THR A 81 4.51 -13.27 -3.88
N ARG A 82 5.46 -13.08 -4.79
CA ARG A 82 6.64 -12.20 -4.59
C ARG A 82 6.22 -10.75 -4.37
N PHE A 83 5.10 -10.36 -4.95
CA PHE A 83 4.56 -9.02 -4.82
C PHE A 83 3.93 -8.71 -3.45
N PHE A 84 3.88 -9.66 -2.51
CA PHE A 84 3.56 -9.33 -1.12
C PHE A 84 4.64 -8.48 -0.45
N ASP A 85 5.92 -8.75 -0.72
CA ASP A 85 7.02 -7.95 -0.19
C ASP A 85 7.00 -6.52 -0.78
N GLU A 86 6.76 -6.40 -2.08
CA GLU A 86 6.59 -5.11 -2.77
C GLU A 86 5.41 -4.31 -2.20
N LEU A 87 4.26 -4.95 -2.02
CA LEU A 87 3.07 -4.33 -1.44
C LEU A 87 3.30 -3.87 0.00
N PHE A 88 4.03 -4.67 0.79
CA PHE A 88 4.40 -4.33 2.15
C PHE A 88 5.28 -3.07 2.20
N GLU A 89 6.29 -2.99 1.35
CA GLU A 89 7.14 -1.80 1.23
C GLU A 89 6.34 -0.56 0.82
N ILE A 90 5.41 -0.69 -0.14
CA ILE A 90 4.54 0.42 -0.53
C ILE A 90 3.70 0.91 0.65
N PHE A 91 3.13 0.01 1.48
CA PHE A 91 2.40 0.41 2.68
C PHE A 91 3.29 1.16 3.68
N GLN A 92 4.51 0.69 3.91
CA GLN A 92 5.46 1.36 4.81
C GLN A 92 5.80 2.78 4.32
N ILE A 93 6.05 2.94 3.01
CA ILE A 93 6.29 4.26 2.41
C ILE A 93 5.06 5.17 2.56
N GLN A 94 3.87 4.67 2.27
CA GLN A 94 2.65 5.46 2.39
C GLN A 94 2.35 5.89 3.84
N LEU A 95 2.63 5.04 4.83
CA LEU A 95 2.52 5.37 6.25
C LEU A 95 3.54 6.44 6.65
N SER A 96 4.80 6.28 6.28
CA SER A 96 5.87 7.25 6.60
C SER A 96 5.59 8.64 6.02
N LYS A 97 4.97 8.70 4.84
CA LYS A 97 4.55 9.93 4.18
C LYS A 97 3.13 10.40 4.59
N LYS A 98 2.46 9.69 5.51
CA LYS A 98 1.07 9.95 5.98
C LYS A 98 0.03 9.97 4.86
N LEU A 99 0.27 9.29 3.73
CA LEU A 99 -0.63 9.24 2.57
C LEU A 99 -1.90 8.40 2.81
N LEU A 100 -1.92 7.57 3.85
CA LEU A 100 -3.07 6.73 4.20
C LEU A 100 -3.97 7.35 5.26
N LEU A 101 -3.57 8.48 5.84
CA LEU A 101 -4.32 9.17 6.87
C LEU A 101 -5.17 10.27 6.24
N LYS A 102 -6.48 10.27 6.51
CA LYS A 102 -7.41 11.35 6.18
C LYS A 102 -7.88 12.00 7.49
N ASP A 103 -7.59 13.28 7.65
CA ASP A 103 -7.90 14.02 8.88
C ASP A 103 -7.37 13.33 10.15
N GLY A 104 -6.22 12.68 10.05
CA GLY A 104 -5.58 11.96 11.14
C GLY A 104 -6.13 10.54 11.37
N GLN A 105 -7.14 10.11 10.64
CA GLN A 105 -7.74 8.78 10.73
C GLN A 105 -7.24 7.84 9.65
N LEU A 106 -7.10 6.57 9.99
CA LEU A 106 -6.79 5.47 9.07
C LEU A 106 -8.08 4.70 8.76
N ALA A 107 -8.37 4.50 7.48
CA ALA A 107 -9.54 3.72 7.09
C ALA A 107 -9.41 2.25 7.60
N PRO A 108 -10.47 1.67 8.24
CA PRO A 108 -10.43 0.32 8.79
C PRO A 108 -9.99 -0.74 7.77
N GLN A 109 -10.39 -0.60 6.52
CA GLN A 109 -9.98 -1.50 5.45
C GLN A 109 -8.47 -1.40 5.16
N SER A 110 -7.89 -0.19 5.18
CA SER A 110 -6.44 0.00 5.02
C SER A 110 -5.67 -0.62 6.18
N TYR A 111 -6.12 -0.40 7.41
CA TYR A 111 -5.55 -0.99 8.61
C TYR A 111 -5.51 -2.53 8.52
N LYS A 112 -6.64 -3.16 8.18
CA LYS A 112 -6.75 -4.61 8.01
C LYS A 112 -5.82 -5.14 6.89
N ASN A 113 -5.77 -4.45 5.76
CA ASN A 113 -4.94 -4.85 4.63
C ASN A 113 -3.44 -4.81 4.97
N ILE A 114 -2.99 -3.77 5.67
CA ILE A 114 -1.59 -3.62 6.11
C ILE A 114 -1.19 -4.78 7.03
N ILE A 115 -2.03 -5.10 8.03
CA ILE A 115 -1.79 -6.22 8.94
C ILE A 115 -1.74 -7.54 8.17
N THR A 116 -2.70 -7.78 7.29
CA THR A 116 -2.78 -9.02 6.50
C THR A 116 -1.51 -9.22 5.67
N VAL A 117 -1.05 -8.17 5.00
CA VAL A 117 0.18 -8.22 4.18
C VAL A 117 1.41 -8.39 5.06
N GLY A 118 1.53 -7.65 6.15
CA GLY A 118 2.65 -7.78 7.09
C GLY A 118 2.76 -9.17 7.72
N LEU A 119 1.63 -9.80 8.09
CA LEU A 119 1.60 -11.20 8.55
C LEU A 119 2.02 -12.16 7.44
N ARG A 120 1.63 -11.91 6.21
CA ARG A 120 1.96 -12.75 5.05
C ARG A 120 3.47 -12.75 4.77
N VAL A 121 4.13 -11.60 4.89
CA VAL A 121 5.59 -11.48 4.75
C VAL A 121 6.34 -11.80 6.06
N LYS A 122 5.64 -12.24 7.09
CA LYS A 122 6.19 -12.61 8.41
C LYS A 122 6.88 -11.48 9.17
N ALA A 123 6.50 -10.24 8.91
CA ALA A 123 7.01 -9.06 9.61
C ALA A 123 6.31 -8.86 10.98
N PHE A 124 6.29 -9.89 11.83
CA PHE A 124 5.45 -9.96 13.03
C PHE A 124 5.70 -8.82 14.01
N ASP A 125 6.96 -8.49 14.29
CA ASP A 125 7.31 -7.45 15.25
C ASP A 125 6.89 -6.06 14.73
N TRP A 126 7.08 -5.83 13.43
CA TRP A 126 6.60 -4.61 12.79
C TRP A 126 5.07 -4.50 12.82
N VAL A 127 4.36 -5.60 12.57
CA VAL A 127 2.89 -5.64 12.61
C VAL A 127 2.39 -5.38 14.03
N GLU A 128 3.02 -5.97 15.05
CA GLU A 128 2.67 -5.70 16.46
C GLU A 128 2.83 -4.21 16.79
N GLN A 129 3.95 -3.60 16.40
CA GLN A 129 4.19 -2.18 16.58
C GLN A 129 3.15 -1.33 15.83
N PHE A 130 2.87 -1.63 14.56
CA PHE A 130 1.87 -0.95 13.75
C PHE A 130 0.48 -1.00 14.43
N ILE A 131 0.05 -2.16 14.91
CA ILE A 131 -1.24 -2.30 15.62
C ILE A 131 -1.28 -1.35 16.82
N ARG A 132 -0.23 -1.31 17.66
CA ARG A 132 -0.19 -0.45 18.84
C ARG A 132 -0.17 1.04 18.53
N GLU A 133 0.47 1.44 17.42
CA GLU A 133 0.60 2.84 17.02
C GLU A 133 -0.61 3.38 16.24
N TYR A 134 -1.33 2.52 15.52
CA TYR A 134 -2.37 2.97 14.59
C TYR A 134 -3.79 2.56 14.97
N THR A 135 -4.00 1.78 16.02
CA THR A 135 -5.36 1.43 16.47
C THR A 135 -6.15 2.68 16.89
N ASP A 136 -5.51 3.65 17.54
CA ASP A 136 -6.11 4.92 17.95
C ASP A 136 -6.48 5.85 16.76
N LYS A 137 -6.11 5.50 15.54
CA LYS A 137 -6.49 6.18 14.30
C LYS A 137 -7.74 5.59 13.65
N LEU A 138 -8.29 4.52 14.22
CA LEU A 138 -9.57 3.93 13.80
C LEU A 138 -10.75 4.67 14.46
N PRO A 139 -12.00 4.49 13.96
CA PRO A 139 -13.19 4.89 14.68
C PRO A 139 -13.21 4.33 16.11
N GLU A 140 -13.65 5.15 17.08
CA GLU A 140 -13.52 4.84 18.51
C GLU A 140 -14.19 3.51 18.91
N ASP A 141 -15.34 3.23 18.32
CA ASP A 141 -16.12 2.01 18.53
C ASP A 141 -15.46 0.73 17.98
N GLU A 142 -14.51 0.86 17.07
CA GLU A 142 -13.78 -0.28 16.50
C GLU A 142 -12.43 -0.55 17.19
N GLN A 143 -11.88 0.40 17.96
CA GLN A 143 -10.50 0.37 18.43
C GLN A 143 -10.19 -0.86 19.30
N GLN A 144 -10.97 -1.11 20.34
CA GLN A 144 -10.68 -2.20 21.30
C GLN A 144 -10.75 -3.58 20.63
N ASN A 145 -11.79 -3.81 19.85
CA ASN A 145 -11.93 -5.06 19.09
C ASN A 145 -10.82 -5.24 18.06
N ALA A 146 -10.47 -4.17 17.33
CA ALA A 146 -9.39 -4.22 16.36
C ALA A 146 -8.04 -4.52 17.02
N LEU A 147 -7.76 -3.91 18.19
CA LEU A 147 -6.54 -4.17 18.96
C LEU A 147 -6.42 -5.64 19.35
N ASN A 148 -7.42 -6.14 20.08
CA ASN A 148 -7.40 -7.50 20.66
C ASN A 148 -7.38 -8.57 19.55
N TYR A 149 -8.24 -8.43 18.56
CA TYR A 149 -8.32 -9.38 17.45
C TYR A 149 -7.03 -9.44 16.65
N ASN A 150 -6.46 -8.29 16.28
CA ASN A 150 -5.27 -8.29 15.43
C ASN A 150 -4.00 -8.68 16.19
N LEU A 151 -3.85 -8.30 17.46
CA LEU A 151 -2.75 -8.81 18.30
C LEU A 151 -2.85 -10.31 18.50
N SER A 152 -4.07 -10.86 18.69
CA SER A 152 -4.25 -12.31 18.78
C SER A 152 -3.77 -13.03 17.54
N ASN A 153 -4.03 -12.48 16.34
CA ASN A 153 -3.52 -13.02 15.08
C ASN A 153 -1.99 -13.00 15.03
N VAL A 154 -1.33 -11.89 15.40
CA VAL A 154 0.15 -11.82 15.49
C VAL A 154 0.68 -12.91 16.40
N TYR A 155 0.13 -13.04 17.60
CA TYR A 155 0.57 -14.03 18.58
C TYR A 155 0.28 -15.46 18.16
N PHE A 156 -0.79 -15.70 17.40
CA PHE A 156 -1.05 -17.00 16.81
C PHE A 156 0.05 -17.42 15.84
N TYR A 157 0.45 -16.52 14.92
CA TYR A 157 1.56 -16.78 13.99
C TYR A 157 2.91 -16.96 14.72
N GLN A 158 3.10 -16.27 15.85
CA GLN A 158 4.27 -16.44 16.71
C GLN A 158 4.18 -17.67 17.63
N LYS A 159 3.08 -18.46 17.58
CA LYS A 159 2.81 -19.63 18.43
C LYS A 159 2.73 -19.31 19.95
N LYS A 160 2.38 -18.08 20.30
CA LYS A 160 2.19 -17.61 21.69
C LYS A 160 0.74 -17.83 22.14
N TYR A 161 0.26 -19.08 22.15
CA TYR A 161 -1.16 -19.43 22.29
C TYR A 161 -1.83 -18.94 23.58
N SER A 162 -1.12 -18.87 24.71
CA SER A 162 -1.68 -18.33 25.96
C SER A 162 -2.16 -16.88 25.78
N LYS A 163 -1.34 -16.04 25.12
CA LYS A 163 -1.71 -14.65 24.80
C LYS A 163 -2.89 -14.54 23.83
N VAL A 164 -3.00 -15.50 22.90
CA VAL A 164 -4.14 -15.57 21.97
C VAL A 164 -5.45 -15.74 22.73
N ILE A 165 -5.47 -16.68 23.69
CA ILE A 165 -6.68 -17.00 24.47
C ILE A 165 -7.09 -15.78 25.31
N GLU A 166 -6.15 -15.13 26.01
CA GLU A 166 -6.40 -13.95 26.81
C GLU A 166 -7.06 -12.82 25.98
N LEU A 167 -6.50 -12.51 24.82
CA LEU A 167 -7.02 -11.43 23.95
C LEU A 167 -8.38 -11.76 23.33
N LEU A 168 -8.61 -13.00 22.91
CA LEU A 168 -9.88 -13.39 22.28
C LEU A 168 -11.05 -13.45 23.26
N GLN A 169 -10.80 -13.58 24.56
CA GLN A 169 -11.87 -13.48 25.59
C GLN A 169 -12.44 -12.08 25.71
N GLU A 170 -11.70 -11.06 25.25
CA GLU A 170 -12.08 -9.65 25.30
C GLU A 170 -12.62 -9.13 23.96
N VAL A 171 -12.73 -9.99 22.92
CA VAL A 171 -13.29 -9.62 21.62
C VAL A 171 -14.80 -9.78 21.64
N GLU A 172 -15.52 -8.72 21.33
CA GLU A 172 -16.98 -8.73 21.13
C GLU A 172 -17.31 -9.13 19.68
N TYR A 173 -18.34 -9.98 19.50
CA TYR A 173 -18.80 -10.50 18.19
C TYR A 173 -20.10 -9.86 17.76
#